data_78ebdf281984d944266ee28644368d36
#
_entry.id   78ebdf281984d944266ee28644368d36
#
_cell.length_a   1.000
_cell.length_b   1.000
_cell.length_c   1.000
_cell.angle_alpha   90.00
_cell.angle_beta   90.00
_cell.angle_gamma   90.00
#
_symmetry.space_group_name_H-M   'P 1'
#
loop_
_entity.id
_entity.type
_entity.pdbx_description
1 polymer ?
#
loop_
_entity_poly.entity_id
_entity_poly.type
_entity_poly.pdbx_seq_one_letter_code
_entity_poly.pdbx_strand_id
1 'polypeptide(L)'
;KEMTIGEKMQQVETAMGFKLREWQKNYIVYGSKALMPAGRQNGRTTAHILRLLLTSTEPIYTGNVVPDEWHGHNYVEWYRREVRKIHEKLVVAGIPVQEIREGRE
;
A
#
# COMPACT_ATOMS: atom_id res chain seq x y z
N LYS A 1 -9.06 8.28 -20.23
CA LYS A 1 -8.27 9.39 -19.68
C LYS A 1 -7.54 8.95 -18.43
N GLU A 2 -6.25 9.21 -18.39
CA GLU A 2 -5.46 8.89 -17.23
C GLU A 2 -5.72 9.89 -16.11
N MET A 3 -5.77 9.38 -14.88
CA MET A 3 -5.91 10.24 -13.71
C MET A 3 -4.58 10.87 -13.36
N THR A 4 -4.65 12.12 -12.89
CA THR A 4 -3.47 12.73 -12.30
C THR A 4 -3.15 12.05 -10.97
N ILE A 5 -1.93 12.24 -10.50
CA ILE A 5 -1.50 11.69 -9.20
C ILE A 5 -2.36 12.26 -8.08
N GLY A 6 -2.70 13.55 -8.16
CA GLY A 6 -3.56 14.18 -7.16
C GLY A 6 -4.95 13.55 -7.10
N GLU A 7 -5.54 13.29 -8.26
CA GLU A 7 -6.84 12.63 -8.33
C GLU A 7 -6.78 11.21 -7.78
N LYS A 8 -5.71 10.49 -8.09
CA LYS A 8 -5.52 9.13 -7.61
C LYS A 8 -5.38 9.10 -6.10
N MET A 9 -4.61 10.01 -5.53
CA MET A 9 -4.45 10.10 -4.07
C MET A 9 -5.77 10.42 -3.39
N GLN A 10 -6.57 11.30 -3.99
CA GLN A 10 -7.88 11.64 -3.45
C GLN A 10 -8.82 10.43 -3.45
N GLN A 11 -8.81 9.64 -4.51
CA GLN A 11 -9.58 8.40 -4.56
C GLN A 11 -9.11 7.38 -3.54
N VAL A 12 -7.80 7.28 -3.33
CA VAL A 12 -7.24 6.39 -2.31
C VAL A 12 -7.71 6.82 -0.92
N GLU A 13 -7.70 8.11 -0.63
CA GLU A 13 -8.18 8.61 0.66
C GLU A 13 -9.65 8.26 0.88
N THR A 14 -10.47 8.41 -0.16
CA THR A 14 -11.88 8.05 -0.08
C THR A 14 -12.05 6.54 0.17
N ALA A 15 -11.29 5.73 -0.55
CA ALA A 15 -11.35 4.27 -0.41
C ALA A 15 -10.91 3.81 0.98
N MET A 16 -9.89 4.42 1.52
CA MET A 16 -9.35 4.05 2.83
C MET A 16 -10.18 4.61 4.00
N GLY A 17 -10.93 5.67 3.75
CA GLY A 17 -11.76 6.29 4.77
C GLY A 17 -11.03 7.29 5.67
N PHE A 18 -9.83 7.73 5.27
CA PHE A 18 -9.09 8.74 6.01
C PHE A 18 -8.17 9.48 5.06
N LYS A 19 -7.71 10.66 5.49
CA LYS A 19 -6.77 11.46 4.70
C LYS A 19 -5.35 10.98 4.90
N LEU A 20 -4.60 10.95 3.82
CA LEU A 20 -3.19 10.60 3.86
C LEU A 20 -2.37 11.81 4.33
N ARG A 21 -1.33 11.55 5.10
CA ARG A 21 -0.38 12.58 5.49
C ARG A 21 0.51 12.94 4.32
N GLU A 22 1.09 14.12 4.36
CA GLU A 22 1.94 14.60 3.28
C GLU A 22 3.10 13.64 3.01
N TRP A 23 3.75 13.15 4.07
CA TRP A 23 4.87 12.22 3.89
C TRP A 23 4.41 10.89 3.29
N GLN A 24 3.17 10.45 3.60
CA GLN A 24 2.62 9.22 3.01
C GLN A 24 2.44 9.39 1.51
N LYS A 25 1.89 10.51 1.08
CA LYS A 25 1.71 10.80 -0.34
C LYS A 25 3.06 10.84 -1.06
N ASN A 26 4.04 11.50 -0.47
CA ASN A 26 5.38 11.57 -1.05
C ASN A 26 6.03 10.20 -1.16
N TYR A 27 5.88 9.38 -0.12
CA TYR A 27 6.42 8.03 -0.15
C TYR A 27 5.74 7.17 -1.24
N ILE A 28 4.42 7.25 -1.34
CA ILE A 28 3.65 6.46 -2.31
C ILE A 28 4.05 6.85 -3.74
N VAL A 29 4.19 8.12 -4.01
CA VAL A 29 4.48 8.63 -5.36
C VAL A 29 5.95 8.48 -5.73
N TYR A 30 6.84 8.87 -4.83
CA TYR A 30 8.28 8.98 -5.14
C TYR A 30 9.15 7.94 -4.46
N GLY A 31 8.61 7.19 -3.51
CA GLY A 31 9.41 6.24 -2.73
C GLY A 31 10.35 6.90 -1.72
N SER A 32 10.16 8.19 -1.46
CA SER A 32 11.03 8.92 -0.55
C SER A 32 10.77 8.56 0.90
N LYS A 33 11.81 8.15 1.62
CA LYS A 33 11.72 7.87 3.05
C LYS A 33 12.23 9.03 3.91
N ALA A 34 12.66 10.12 3.28
CA ALA A 34 13.31 11.23 3.97
C ALA A 34 12.43 11.86 5.05
N LEU A 35 11.12 11.97 4.80
CA LEU A 35 10.18 12.58 5.73
C LEU A 35 9.37 11.55 6.50
N MET A 36 9.71 10.27 6.39
CA MET A 36 9.00 9.20 7.08
C MET A 36 9.29 9.25 8.59
N PRO A 37 8.27 9.38 9.43
CA PRO A 37 8.50 9.45 10.87
C PRO A 37 9.02 8.12 11.41
N ALA A 38 9.83 8.18 12.45
CA ALA A 38 10.29 7.02 13.16
C ALA A 38 9.21 6.51 14.12
N GLY A 39 9.28 5.24 14.47
CA GLY A 39 8.39 4.66 15.47
C GLY A 39 7.24 3.88 14.87
N ARG A 40 6.40 3.35 15.75
CA ARG A 40 5.27 2.50 15.36
C ARG A 40 3.99 3.33 15.25
N GLN A 41 3.00 2.77 14.57
CA GLN A 41 1.65 3.34 14.48
C GLN A 41 1.58 4.72 13.83
N ASN A 42 2.53 4.98 12.94
CA ASN A 42 2.59 6.25 12.21
C ASN A 42 2.09 6.13 10.78
N GLY A 43 1.43 5.01 10.43
CA GLY A 43 0.95 4.81 9.07
C GLY A 43 2.00 4.36 8.09
N ARG A 44 3.16 3.90 8.57
CA ARG A 44 4.24 3.42 7.69
C ARG A 44 3.84 2.18 6.92
N THR A 45 3.23 1.22 7.61
CA THR A 45 2.77 -0.02 6.96
C THR A 45 1.73 0.29 5.89
N THR A 46 0.78 1.16 6.19
CA THR A 46 -0.24 1.56 5.24
C THR A 46 0.38 2.21 4.00
N ALA A 47 1.32 3.12 4.21
CA ALA A 47 2.01 3.79 3.09
C ALA A 47 2.80 2.80 2.25
N HIS A 48 3.49 1.85 2.89
CA HIS A 48 4.26 0.84 2.20
C HIS A 48 3.36 -0.06 1.33
N ILE A 49 2.24 -0.50 1.89
CA ILE A 49 1.30 -1.34 1.16
C ILE A 49 0.67 -0.58 0.00
N LEU A 50 0.26 0.68 0.22
CA LEU A 50 -0.32 1.49 -0.83
C LEU A 50 0.67 1.71 -1.98
N ARG A 51 1.92 1.98 -1.67
CA ARG A 51 2.94 2.10 -2.72
C ARG A 51 3.09 0.80 -3.49
N LEU A 52 3.18 -0.33 -2.79
CA LEU A 52 3.27 -1.64 -3.43
C LEU A 52 2.12 -1.85 -4.41
N LEU A 53 0.88 -1.64 -3.96
CA LEU A 53 -0.30 -1.91 -4.77
C LEU A 53 -0.47 -0.93 -5.93
N LEU A 54 -0.14 0.33 -5.71
CA LEU A 54 -0.36 1.37 -6.71
C LEU A 54 0.74 1.46 -7.76
N THR A 55 1.94 0.99 -7.45
CA THR A 55 3.08 1.07 -8.38
C THR A 55 3.46 -0.25 -9.03
N SER A 56 2.85 -1.37 -8.62
CA SER A 56 3.16 -2.67 -9.21
C SER A 56 2.66 -2.75 -10.64
N THR A 57 3.47 -3.31 -11.52
CA THR A 57 3.14 -3.50 -12.93
C THR A 57 2.88 -4.96 -13.26
N GLU A 58 3.04 -5.86 -12.30
CA GLU A 58 2.84 -7.30 -12.45
C GLU A 58 2.00 -7.82 -11.30
N PRO A 59 1.37 -8.99 -11.45
CA PRO A 59 0.60 -9.58 -10.35
C PRO A 59 1.44 -9.72 -9.08
N ILE A 60 0.80 -9.56 -7.94
CA ILE A 60 1.45 -9.55 -6.63
C ILE A 60 1.25 -10.91 -5.97
N TYR A 61 2.34 -11.58 -5.63
CA TYR A 61 2.29 -12.90 -4.99
C TYR A 61 2.44 -12.73 -3.48
N THR A 62 1.51 -13.28 -2.72
CA THR A 62 1.50 -13.14 -1.25
C THR A 62 2.76 -13.71 -0.61
N GLY A 63 3.35 -14.74 -1.21
CA GLY A 63 4.60 -15.32 -0.69
C GLY A 63 5.81 -14.43 -0.87
N ASN A 64 5.75 -13.47 -1.81
CA ASN A 64 6.84 -12.55 -2.08
C ASN A 64 6.69 -11.22 -1.35
N VAL A 65 5.52 -10.98 -0.75
CA VAL A 65 5.26 -9.72 -0.04
C VAL A 65 5.85 -9.81 1.36
N VAL A 66 6.69 -8.82 1.69
CA VAL A 66 7.33 -8.76 3.00
C VAL A 66 7.13 -7.37 3.59
N PRO A 67 7.07 -7.27 4.92
CA PRO A 67 6.98 -5.96 5.57
C PRO A 67 8.24 -5.13 5.34
N ASP A 68 8.08 -3.83 5.49
CA ASP A 68 9.19 -2.88 5.37
C ASP A 68 10.32 -3.22 6.34
N GLU A 69 9.94 -3.68 7.55
CA GLU A 69 10.90 -4.15 8.55
C GLU A 69 10.50 -5.55 9.00
N TRP A 70 11.49 -6.40 9.26
CA TRP A 70 11.21 -7.75 9.74
C TRP A 70 10.86 -7.73 11.23
N HIS A 71 9.70 -8.27 11.55
CA HIS A 71 9.19 -8.30 12.92
C HIS A 71 8.80 -9.70 13.41
N GLY A 72 9.13 -10.73 12.62
CA GLY A 72 8.81 -12.10 12.96
C GLY A 72 7.57 -12.61 12.25
N HIS A 73 7.27 -13.89 12.49
CA HIS A 73 6.26 -14.63 11.74
C HIS A 73 4.85 -14.05 11.87
N ASN A 74 4.44 -13.70 13.10
CA ASN A 74 3.09 -13.19 13.32
C ASN A 74 2.86 -11.85 12.64
N TYR A 75 3.88 -11.02 12.60
CA TYR A 75 3.80 -9.73 11.91
C TYR A 75 3.68 -9.92 10.40
N VAL A 76 4.41 -10.86 9.84
CA VAL A 76 4.36 -11.15 8.40
C VAL A 76 2.95 -11.61 8.01
N GLU A 77 2.35 -12.48 8.81
CA GLU A 77 0.98 -12.94 8.57
C GLU A 77 -0.02 -11.79 8.64
N TRP A 78 0.11 -10.94 9.65
CA TRP A 78 -0.72 -9.75 9.79
C TRP A 78 -0.55 -8.81 8.58
N TYR A 79 0.69 -8.59 8.17
CA TYR A 79 1.01 -7.73 7.04
C TYR A 79 0.33 -8.25 5.75
N ARG A 80 0.40 -9.53 5.50
CA ARG A 80 -0.22 -10.13 4.32
C ARG A 80 -1.74 -9.98 4.33
N ARG A 81 -2.36 -10.11 5.50
CA ARG A 81 -3.80 -9.86 5.62
C ARG A 81 -4.13 -8.40 5.35
N GLU A 82 -3.30 -7.48 5.82
CA GLU A 82 -3.50 -6.05 5.56
C GLU A 82 -3.35 -5.73 4.07
N VAL A 83 -2.44 -6.36 3.38
CA VAL A 83 -2.27 -6.19 1.94
C VAL A 83 -3.57 -6.56 1.22
N ARG A 84 -4.14 -7.71 1.55
CA ARG A 84 -5.40 -8.15 0.93
C ARG A 84 -6.56 -7.23 1.25
N LYS A 85 -6.64 -6.80 2.49
CA LYS A 85 -7.70 -5.90 2.94
C LYS A 85 -7.66 -4.56 2.22
N ILE A 86 -6.48 -3.98 2.09
CA ILE A 86 -6.32 -2.71 1.39
C ILE A 86 -6.56 -2.89 -0.10
N HIS A 87 -6.07 -3.98 -0.68
CA HIS A 87 -6.32 -4.31 -2.08
C HIS A 87 -7.83 -4.34 -2.38
N GLU A 88 -8.59 -5.01 -1.53
CA GLU A 88 -10.04 -5.09 -1.72
C GLU A 88 -10.69 -3.72 -1.67
N LYS A 89 -10.28 -2.87 -0.74
CA LYS A 89 -10.80 -1.51 -0.66
C LYS A 89 -10.56 -0.71 -1.94
N LEU A 90 -9.37 -0.87 -2.52
CA LEU A 90 -9.01 -0.18 -3.75
C LEU A 90 -9.83 -0.72 -4.94
N VAL A 91 -10.00 -2.04 -5.00
CA VAL A 91 -10.81 -2.66 -6.07
C VAL A 91 -12.25 -2.19 -6.00
N VAL A 92 -12.83 -2.19 -4.81
CA VAL A 92 -14.21 -1.73 -4.62
C VAL A 92 -14.38 -0.27 -5.03
N ALA A 93 -13.37 0.54 -4.80
CA ALA A 93 -13.39 1.96 -5.17
C ALA A 93 -13.15 2.19 -6.66
N GLY A 94 -12.82 1.14 -7.42
CA GLY A 94 -12.56 1.26 -8.85
C GLY A 94 -11.17 1.75 -9.19
N ILE A 95 -10.24 1.68 -8.25
CA ILE A 95 -8.87 2.10 -8.49
C ILE A 95 -8.10 0.94 -9.14
N PRO A 96 -7.44 1.16 -10.29
CA PRO A 96 -6.71 0.08 -10.95
C PRO A 96 -5.53 -0.40 -10.11
N VAL A 97 -5.52 -1.69 -9.80
CA VAL A 97 -4.41 -2.33 -9.08
C VAL A 97 -4.20 -3.72 -9.68
N GLN A 98 -3.01 -4.26 -9.53
CA GLN A 98 -2.73 -5.61 -9.98
C GLN A 98 -3.42 -6.65 -9.08
N GLU A 99 -3.71 -7.82 -9.65
CA GLU A 99 -4.32 -8.88 -8.85
C GLU A 99 -3.34 -9.44 -7.83
N ILE A 100 -3.89 -9.99 -6.76
CA ILE A 100 -3.09 -10.69 -5.75
C ILE A 100 -3.24 -12.19 -5.98
N ARG A 101 -2.11 -12.89 -6.07
CA ARG A 101 -2.07 -14.34 -6.22
C ARG A 101 -1.47 -14.98 -4.98
N GLU A 102 -1.99 -16.14 -4.64
CA GLU A 102 -1.46 -16.89 -3.50
C GLU A 102 -0.12 -17.53 -3.84
N GLY A 103 0.73 -17.65 -2.83
CA GLY A 103 2.00 -18.34 -2.97
C GLY A 103 3.10 -17.44 -3.50
N ARG A 104 4.06 -18.05 -4.18
CA ARG A 104 5.22 -17.38 -4.74
C ARG A 104 5.24 -17.49 -6.25
N GLU A 105 5.89 -16.55 -6.85
CA GLU A 105 6.12 -16.58 -8.29
C GLU A 105 6.95 -17.78 -8.70
#